data_9971e212dd55027c8d4238daa9c71cbd
#
_entry.id   9971e212dd55027c8d4238daa9c71cbd
#
_cell.length_a   1.000
_cell.length_b   1.000
_cell.length_c   1.000
_cell.angle_alpha   90.00
_cell.angle_beta   90.00
_cell.angle_gamma   90.00
#
_symmetry.space_group_name_H-M   'P 1'
#
loop_
_entity.id
_entity.type
_entity.pdbx_description
1 polymer ?
#
loop_
_entity_poly.entity_id
_entity_poly.type
_entity_poly.pdbx_seq_one_letter_code
_entity_poly.pdbx_strand_id
1 'polypeptide(L)'
;LRELYKNLLSKYGCQGWWPILCDDPQSERLSCYHPQDYSFPRNESERLEICIGAILTQNTNWFNVEKALYNLKEANLISIERILEVYQDELAELIRSSGYYNQKARKLKVFCKFLNEYRNGIPARDELLSLWGIGKETADSILLYAYHVNIMVIDAYSRRVFKEYGYSYWNLPYDELRAICEKSMPEDYRVLQEFHALLVA
;
A
#
# COMPACT_ATOMS: atom_id res chain seq x y z
N LEU A 1 -12.10 -19.47 0.57
CA LEU A 1 -10.96 -18.57 0.78
C LEU A 1 -10.21 -18.82 2.09
N ARG A 2 -10.88 -19.15 3.20
CA ARG A 2 -10.19 -19.47 4.47
C ARG A 2 -9.22 -20.65 4.37
N GLU A 3 -9.56 -21.66 3.57
CA GLU A 3 -8.65 -22.79 3.33
C GLU A 3 -7.46 -22.37 2.47
N LEU A 4 -7.68 -21.59 1.43
CA LEU A 4 -6.61 -20.99 0.63
C LEU A 4 -5.64 -20.19 1.51
N TYR A 5 -6.16 -19.31 2.37
CA TYR A 5 -5.35 -18.54 3.32
C TYR A 5 -4.48 -19.45 4.20
N LYS A 6 -5.09 -20.49 4.81
CA LYS A 6 -4.35 -21.42 5.66
C LYS A 6 -3.25 -22.17 4.90
N ASN A 7 -3.54 -22.57 3.66
CA ASN A 7 -2.57 -23.29 2.83
C ASN A 7 -1.40 -22.37 2.42
N LEU A 8 -1.68 -21.13 2.02
CA LEU A 8 -0.65 -20.15 1.70
C LEU A 8 0.18 -19.79 2.93
N LEU A 9 -0.46 -19.54 4.07
CA LEU A 9 0.23 -19.24 5.33
C LEU A 9 1.13 -20.39 5.79
N SER A 10 0.65 -21.62 5.67
CA SER A 10 1.46 -22.81 6.00
C SER A 10 2.67 -23.00 5.07
N LYS A 11 2.52 -22.61 3.80
CA LYS A 11 3.57 -22.77 2.79
C LYS A 11 4.63 -21.67 2.83
N TYR A 12 4.21 -20.42 3.02
CA TYR A 12 5.07 -19.26 2.87
C TYR A 12 5.38 -18.54 4.19
N GLY A 13 4.65 -18.84 5.27
CA GLY A 13 4.75 -18.13 6.55
C GLY A 13 4.16 -16.73 6.51
N CYS A 14 4.32 -16.00 7.60
CA CYS A 14 3.90 -14.59 7.68
C CYS A 14 4.83 -13.70 6.87
N GLN A 15 4.27 -12.78 6.07
CA GLN A 15 5.00 -11.98 5.11
C GLN A 15 5.52 -10.66 5.68
N GLY A 16 4.82 -10.08 6.65
CA GLY A 16 5.20 -8.80 7.26
C GLY A 16 5.06 -7.59 6.30
N TRP A 17 4.11 -7.65 5.40
CA TRP A 17 3.75 -6.57 4.51
C TRP A 17 2.81 -5.59 5.27
N TRP A 18 3.02 -4.33 5.25
CA TRP A 18 3.74 -3.43 4.35
C TRP A 18 5.12 -3.12 4.90
N PRO A 19 6.22 -3.37 4.14
CA PRO A 19 7.55 -3.03 4.61
C PRO A 19 7.74 -1.51 4.60
N ILE A 20 8.53 -1.02 5.55
CA ILE A 20 8.97 0.37 5.64
C ILE A 20 10.49 0.45 5.52
N LEU A 21 11.03 1.62 5.20
CA LEU A 21 12.47 1.82 5.07
C LEU A 21 13.17 1.49 6.39
N CYS A 22 14.24 0.71 6.31
CA CYS A 22 15.04 0.38 7.47
C CYS A 22 15.73 1.63 8.04
N ASP A 23 15.72 1.74 9.38
CA ASP A 23 16.47 2.78 10.09
C ASP A 23 17.90 2.36 10.46
N ASP A 24 18.23 1.07 10.27
CA ASP A 24 19.57 0.54 10.55
C ASP A 24 20.51 0.88 9.39
N PRO A 25 21.55 1.76 9.61
CA PRO A 25 22.51 2.12 8.58
C PRO A 25 23.39 0.94 8.11
N GLN A 26 23.40 -0.17 8.86
CA GLN A 26 24.13 -1.39 8.52
C GLN A 26 23.27 -2.39 7.74
N SER A 27 21.98 -2.09 7.54
CA SER A 27 21.10 -2.95 6.77
C SER A 27 21.49 -2.95 5.29
N GLU A 28 21.72 -4.14 4.74
CA GLU A 28 21.91 -4.31 3.29
C GLU A 28 20.60 -4.12 2.50
N ARG A 29 19.45 -4.04 3.19
CA ARG A 29 18.12 -3.88 2.60
C ARG A 29 17.64 -2.45 2.80
N LEU A 30 16.98 -1.92 1.78
CA LEU A 30 16.33 -0.62 1.87
C LEU A 30 15.07 -0.67 2.74
N SER A 31 14.28 -1.74 2.63
CA SER A 31 13.03 -1.93 3.41
C SER A 31 13.12 -3.09 4.38
N CYS A 32 12.52 -2.91 5.56
CA CYS A 32 12.39 -3.89 6.62
C CYS A 32 10.97 -4.45 6.63
N TYR A 33 10.88 -5.78 6.43
CA TYR A 33 9.65 -6.55 6.64
C TYR A 33 9.51 -6.90 8.11
N HIS A 34 8.28 -7.00 8.60
CA HIS A 34 8.00 -7.24 10.03
C HIS A 34 6.98 -8.39 10.22
N PRO A 35 7.35 -9.65 9.86
CA PRO A 35 6.47 -10.80 9.98
C PRO A 35 5.92 -10.95 11.41
N GLN A 36 4.59 -11.14 11.53
CA GLN A 36 3.86 -11.27 12.80
C GLN A 36 3.78 -9.99 13.67
N ASP A 37 4.40 -8.90 13.25
CA ASP A 37 4.28 -7.62 13.94
C ASP A 37 3.31 -6.68 13.18
N TYR A 38 2.07 -6.64 13.61
CA TYR A 38 1.00 -5.82 13.04
C TYR A 38 0.86 -4.45 13.73
N SER A 39 1.88 -4.01 14.48
CA SER A 39 1.89 -2.70 15.13
C SER A 39 2.25 -1.54 14.19
N PHE A 40 2.73 -1.85 12.99
CA PHE A 40 3.07 -0.87 11.96
C PHE A 40 1.83 -0.39 11.19
N PRO A 41 1.74 0.94 10.88
CA PRO A 41 2.67 2.02 11.24
C PRO A 41 2.55 2.42 12.72
N ARG A 42 3.68 2.75 13.35
CA ARG A 42 3.77 3.15 14.76
C ARG A 42 3.62 4.66 14.98
N ASN A 43 3.80 5.44 13.93
CA ASN A 43 3.78 6.89 13.96
C ASN A 43 3.31 7.48 12.61
N GLU A 44 3.13 8.80 12.57
CA GLU A 44 2.63 9.51 11.39
C GLU A 44 3.60 9.45 10.20
N SER A 45 4.92 9.42 10.43
CA SER A 45 5.91 9.33 9.37
C SER A 45 5.84 7.97 8.66
N GLU A 46 5.78 6.88 9.43
CA GLU A 46 5.60 5.53 8.88
C GLU A 46 4.27 5.39 8.15
N ARG A 47 3.20 6.00 8.68
CA ARG A 47 1.89 6.04 8.01
C ARG A 47 1.96 6.75 6.66
N LEU A 48 2.61 7.89 6.63
CA LEU A 48 2.79 8.64 5.39
C LEU A 48 3.66 7.88 4.39
N GLU A 49 4.72 7.21 4.86
CA GLU A 49 5.57 6.36 4.03
C GLU A 49 4.77 5.25 3.35
N ILE A 50 3.90 4.54 4.10
CA ILE A 50 3.00 3.52 3.54
C ILE A 50 2.07 4.13 2.49
N CYS A 51 1.46 5.29 2.77
CA CYS A 51 0.58 5.97 1.81
C CYS A 51 1.33 6.35 0.52
N ILE A 52 2.53 6.90 0.64
CA ILE A 52 3.40 7.21 -0.50
C ILE A 52 3.72 5.93 -1.27
N GLY A 53 4.13 4.87 -0.57
CA GLY A 53 4.42 3.57 -1.16
C GLY A 53 3.24 3.03 -1.96
N ALA A 54 2.02 3.08 -1.43
CA ALA A 54 0.81 2.64 -2.13
C ALA A 54 0.54 3.44 -3.43
N ILE A 55 0.81 4.75 -3.44
CA ILE A 55 0.71 5.57 -4.64
C ILE A 55 1.82 5.23 -5.64
N LEU A 56 3.05 5.02 -5.15
CA LEU A 56 4.19 4.72 -5.99
C LEU A 56 4.17 3.30 -6.56
N THR A 57 3.46 2.35 -5.96
CA THR A 57 3.37 0.96 -6.43
C THR A 57 2.50 0.80 -7.69
N GLN A 58 1.73 1.81 -8.06
CA GLN A 58 0.91 1.77 -9.27
C GLN A 58 1.76 1.45 -10.53
N ASN A 59 1.45 0.33 -11.19
CA ASN A 59 2.11 -0.12 -12.43
C ASN A 59 3.65 -0.22 -12.34
N THR A 60 4.19 -0.66 -11.21
CA THR A 60 5.62 -0.94 -11.04
C THR A 60 5.83 -2.05 -10.02
N ASN A 61 7.07 -2.54 -9.88
CA ASN A 61 7.44 -3.50 -8.86
C ASN A 61 7.97 -2.82 -7.59
N TRP A 62 7.96 -3.57 -6.48
CA TRP A 62 8.37 -3.06 -5.17
C TRP A 62 9.81 -2.53 -5.14
N PHE A 63 10.74 -3.20 -5.78
CA PHE A 63 12.14 -2.77 -5.84
C PHE A 63 12.32 -1.34 -6.37
N ASN A 64 11.50 -0.94 -7.34
CA ASN A 64 11.51 0.43 -7.87
C ASN A 64 10.90 1.43 -6.89
N VAL A 65 9.90 0.98 -6.11
CA VAL A 65 9.25 1.80 -5.06
C VAL A 65 10.22 2.03 -3.90
N GLU A 66 10.92 1.00 -3.44
CA GLU A 66 11.94 1.11 -2.39
C GLU A 66 12.98 2.19 -2.71
N LYS A 67 13.50 2.18 -3.95
CA LYS A 67 14.46 3.19 -4.40
C LYS A 67 13.87 4.60 -4.35
N ALA A 68 12.62 4.76 -4.77
CA ALA A 68 11.95 6.05 -4.75
C ALA A 68 11.70 6.54 -3.31
N LEU A 69 11.24 5.65 -2.42
CA LEU A 69 11.07 5.96 -1.00
C LEU A 69 12.40 6.32 -0.33
N TYR A 70 13.47 5.57 -0.63
CA TYR A 70 14.79 5.86 -0.13
C TYR A 70 15.28 7.26 -0.54
N ASN A 71 15.14 7.62 -1.82
CA ASN A 71 15.48 8.96 -2.30
C ASN A 71 14.66 10.06 -1.60
N LEU A 72 13.38 9.82 -1.35
CA LEU A 72 12.54 10.76 -0.60
C LEU A 72 12.99 10.89 0.86
N LYS A 73 13.40 9.79 1.50
CA LYS A 73 13.93 9.79 2.88
C LYS A 73 15.24 10.56 2.95
N GLU A 74 16.20 10.30 2.06
CA GLU A 74 17.49 11.02 1.99
C GLU A 74 17.31 12.52 1.74
N ALA A 75 16.32 12.89 0.91
CA ALA A 75 15.94 14.29 0.69
C ALA A 75 15.08 14.88 1.81
N ASN A 76 14.77 14.09 2.86
CA ASN A 76 13.93 14.50 3.98
C ASN A 76 12.50 14.89 3.56
N LEU A 77 11.97 14.25 2.53
CA LEU A 77 10.66 14.57 1.92
C LEU A 77 9.53 13.61 2.34
N ILE A 78 9.75 12.70 3.30
CA ILE A 78 8.64 11.94 3.90
C ILE A 78 7.97 12.82 4.96
N SER A 79 7.36 13.91 4.49
CA SER A 79 6.61 14.91 5.27
C SER A 79 5.57 15.57 4.37
N ILE A 80 4.37 15.76 4.89
CA ILE A 80 3.27 16.40 4.15
C ILE A 80 3.68 17.81 3.72
N GLU A 81 4.20 18.61 4.64
CA GLU A 81 4.60 20.00 4.42
C GLU A 81 5.68 20.08 3.35
N ARG A 82 6.71 19.26 3.47
CA ARG A 82 7.87 19.29 2.56
C ARG A 82 7.49 18.80 1.15
N ILE A 83 6.63 17.77 1.03
CA ILE A 83 6.09 17.36 -0.28
C ILE A 83 5.29 18.51 -0.91
N LEU A 84 4.56 19.29 -0.13
CA LEU A 84 3.81 20.44 -0.65
C LEU A 84 4.71 21.60 -1.09
N GLU A 85 5.81 21.83 -0.39
CA GLU A 85 6.76 22.92 -0.65
C GLU A 85 7.69 22.66 -1.86
N VAL A 86 8.21 21.42 -1.99
CA VAL A 86 9.14 21.05 -3.05
C VAL A 86 8.54 21.28 -4.44
N TYR A 87 9.35 21.68 -5.43
CA TYR A 87 8.89 21.78 -6.81
C TYR A 87 8.50 20.42 -7.37
N GLN A 88 7.43 20.38 -8.19
CA GLN A 88 6.91 19.12 -8.73
C GLN A 88 7.95 18.36 -9.57
N ASP A 89 8.76 19.07 -10.35
CA ASP A 89 9.78 18.45 -11.19
C ASP A 89 10.91 17.84 -10.35
N GLU A 90 11.29 18.48 -9.25
CA GLU A 90 12.26 17.94 -8.29
C GLU A 90 11.71 16.68 -7.60
N LEU A 91 10.47 16.72 -7.12
CA LEU A 91 9.80 15.54 -6.57
C LEU A 91 9.72 14.41 -7.59
N ALA A 92 9.43 14.72 -8.85
CA ALA A 92 9.35 13.76 -9.94
C ALA A 92 10.70 13.06 -10.19
N GLU A 93 11.81 13.80 -10.18
CA GLU A 93 13.14 13.20 -10.37
C GLU A 93 13.52 12.26 -9.22
N LEU A 94 13.22 12.59 -7.97
CA LEU A 94 13.50 11.72 -6.82
C LEU A 94 12.75 10.38 -6.91
N ILE A 95 11.53 10.38 -7.43
CA ILE A 95 10.72 9.17 -7.57
C ILE A 95 10.78 8.53 -8.96
N ARG A 96 11.76 8.89 -9.78
CA ARG A 96 11.89 8.46 -11.18
C ARG A 96 11.91 6.94 -11.34
N SER A 97 12.53 6.21 -10.42
CA SER A 97 12.58 4.76 -10.41
C SER A 97 11.18 4.11 -10.41
N SER A 98 10.18 4.75 -9.81
CA SER A 98 8.83 4.20 -9.72
C SER A 98 8.06 4.18 -11.06
N GLY A 99 8.55 4.82 -12.12
CA GLY A 99 7.87 4.98 -13.41
C GLY A 99 6.68 5.95 -13.34
N TYR A 100 6.24 6.47 -14.48
CA TYR A 100 5.16 7.49 -14.55
C TYR A 100 5.33 8.63 -13.54
N TYR A 101 6.58 8.96 -13.24
CA TYR A 101 7.00 9.78 -12.11
C TYR A 101 6.40 11.19 -12.10
N ASN A 102 6.21 11.84 -13.27
CA ASN A 102 5.55 13.14 -13.34
C ASN A 102 4.09 13.09 -12.85
N GLN A 103 3.36 12.02 -13.23
CA GLN A 103 2.00 11.82 -12.78
C GLN A 103 1.97 11.44 -11.28
N LYS A 104 2.91 10.60 -10.83
CA LYS A 104 3.01 10.19 -9.44
C LYS A 104 3.40 11.36 -8.52
N ALA A 105 4.30 12.24 -8.93
CA ALA A 105 4.60 13.46 -8.20
C ALA A 105 3.35 14.34 -8.01
N ARG A 106 2.56 14.51 -9.08
CA ARG A 106 1.27 15.20 -8.98
C ARG A 106 0.29 14.49 -8.03
N LYS A 107 0.19 13.15 -8.09
CA LYS A 107 -0.67 12.37 -7.18
C LYS A 107 -0.25 12.54 -5.73
N LEU A 108 1.05 12.52 -5.43
CA LEU A 108 1.58 12.76 -4.09
C LEU A 108 1.21 14.15 -3.58
N LYS A 109 1.36 15.19 -4.41
CA LYS A 109 0.94 16.57 -4.04
C LYS A 109 -0.56 16.67 -3.78
N VAL A 110 -1.40 16.05 -4.62
CA VAL A 110 -2.85 16.04 -4.41
C VAL A 110 -3.20 15.32 -3.10
N PHE A 111 -2.59 14.17 -2.85
CA PHE A 111 -2.80 13.40 -1.64
C PHE A 111 -2.32 14.11 -0.38
N CYS A 112 -1.11 14.68 -0.39
CA CYS A 112 -0.60 15.46 0.73
C CYS A 112 -1.42 16.73 1.00
N LYS A 113 -1.92 17.40 -0.05
CA LYS A 113 -2.85 18.53 0.13
C LYS A 113 -4.11 18.10 0.85
N PHE A 114 -4.71 16.99 0.42
CA PHE A 114 -5.88 16.42 1.10
C PHE A 114 -5.58 16.12 2.57
N LEU A 115 -4.48 15.43 2.88
CA LEU A 115 -4.11 15.11 4.27
C LEU A 115 -3.84 16.35 5.12
N ASN A 116 -3.23 17.39 4.56
CA ASN A 116 -2.95 18.65 5.25
C ASN A 116 -4.24 19.38 5.68
N GLU A 117 -5.28 19.27 4.88
CA GLU A 117 -6.59 19.87 5.14
C GLU A 117 -7.51 18.93 5.97
N TYR A 118 -7.23 17.63 5.96
CA TYR A 118 -8.06 16.60 6.59
C TYR A 118 -7.81 16.54 8.09
N ARG A 119 -8.87 16.73 8.88
CA ARG A 119 -8.80 16.77 10.37
C ARG A 119 -9.57 15.64 11.05
N ASN A 120 -10.17 14.73 10.30
CA ASN A 120 -11.15 13.78 10.81
C ASN A 120 -10.56 12.39 11.16
N GLY A 121 -9.25 12.25 11.27
CA GLY A 121 -8.60 10.98 11.62
C GLY A 121 -8.45 10.02 10.44
N ILE A 122 -9.31 8.99 10.32
CA ILE A 122 -9.24 8.01 9.23
C ILE A 122 -10.07 8.50 8.04
N PRO A 123 -9.48 8.67 6.83
CA PRO A 123 -10.23 9.07 5.66
C PRO A 123 -11.29 8.03 5.27
N ALA A 124 -12.47 8.48 4.86
CA ALA A 124 -13.44 7.60 4.25
C ALA A 124 -12.96 7.15 2.86
N ARG A 125 -13.33 5.93 2.47
CA ARG A 125 -12.96 5.36 1.16
C ARG A 125 -13.36 6.27 -0.01
N ASP A 126 -14.57 6.82 0.03
CA ASP A 126 -15.09 7.68 -1.04
C ASP A 126 -14.34 9.02 -1.11
N GLU A 127 -13.82 9.54 0.01
CA GLU A 127 -12.96 10.71 0.03
C GLU A 127 -11.65 10.43 -0.70
N LEU A 128 -11.01 9.28 -0.43
CA LEU A 128 -9.79 8.86 -1.14
C LEU A 128 -10.06 8.64 -2.63
N LEU A 129 -11.17 8.02 -2.99
CA LEU A 129 -11.55 7.79 -4.39
C LEU A 129 -11.87 9.08 -5.15
N SER A 130 -12.23 10.17 -4.46
CA SER A 130 -12.44 11.48 -5.07
C SER A 130 -11.12 12.17 -5.50
N LEU A 131 -9.98 11.70 -4.99
CA LEU A 131 -8.68 12.29 -5.29
C LEU A 131 -8.18 11.88 -6.67
N TRP A 132 -7.69 12.85 -7.42
CA TRP A 132 -7.17 12.58 -8.75
C TRP A 132 -6.01 11.57 -8.72
N GLY A 133 -6.19 10.46 -9.44
CA GLY A 133 -5.18 9.42 -9.59
C GLY A 133 -5.17 8.37 -8.48
N ILE A 134 -6.11 8.41 -7.54
CA ILE A 134 -6.31 7.37 -6.53
C ILE A 134 -7.45 6.46 -6.99
N GLY A 135 -7.12 5.23 -7.34
CA GLY A 135 -8.10 4.20 -7.68
C GLY A 135 -8.44 3.31 -6.48
N LYS A 136 -9.36 2.36 -6.70
CA LYS A 136 -9.88 1.45 -5.66
C LYS A 136 -8.76 0.68 -4.96
N GLU A 137 -7.85 0.08 -5.72
CA GLU A 137 -6.71 -0.67 -5.19
C GLU A 137 -5.82 0.21 -4.29
N THR A 138 -5.48 1.41 -4.73
CA THR A 138 -4.63 2.34 -3.95
C THR A 138 -5.36 2.85 -2.71
N ALA A 139 -6.65 3.21 -2.82
CA ALA A 139 -7.45 3.66 -1.68
C ALA A 139 -7.57 2.55 -0.62
N ASP A 140 -7.87 1.32 -1.05
CA ASP A 140 -8.05 0.19 -0.14
C ASP A 140 -6.69 -0.25 0.47
N SER A 141 -5.57 -0.14 -0.28
CA SER A 141 -4.22 -0.37 0.28
C SER A 141 -3.88 0.66 1.36
N ILE A 142 -4.16 1.93 1.13
CA ILE A 142 -3.96 2.98 2.13
C ILE A 142 -4.79 2.68 3.39
N LEU A 143 -6.08 2.38 3.22
CA LEU A 143 -6.97 2.10 4.35
C LEU A 143 -6.54 0.86 5.14
N LEU A 144 -6.19 -0.23 4.46
CA LEU A 144 -5.80 -1.48 5.10
C LEU A 144 -4.47 -1.35 5.85
N TYR A 145 -3.44 -0.82 5.19
CA TYR A 145 -2.08 -0.86 5.71
C TYR A 145 -1.68 0.39 6.52
N ALA A 146 -2.15 1.58 6.13
CA ALA A 146 -1.80 2.80 6.85
C ALA A 146 -2.78 3.15 7.98
N TYR A 147 -4.04 2.71 7.87
CA TYR A 147 -5.08 3.06 8.84
C TYR A 147 -5.74 1.86 9.52
N HIS A 148 -5.32 0.63 9.26
CA HIS A 148 -5.83 -0.59 9.87
C HIS A 148 -7.35 -0.77 9.73
N VAL A 149 -7.91 -0.28 8.63
CA VAL A 149 -9.31 -0.49 8.31
C VAL A 149 -9.51 -1.93 7.82
N ASN A 150 -10.57 -2.56 8.26
CA ASN A 150 -10.89 -3.94 7.84
C ASN A 150 -11.48 -3.95 6.41
N ILE A 151 -10.62 -3.82 5.42
CA ILE A 151 -10.93 -3.76 4.00
C ILE A 151 -9.97 -4.64 3.21
N MET A 152 -10.48 -5.38 2.21
CA MET A 152 -9.62 -6.25 1.39
C MET A 152 -9.13 -5.52 0.14
N VAL A 153 -7.85 -5.69 -0.18
CA VAL A 153 -7.27 -5.21 -1.43
C VAL A 153 -7.36 -6.29 -2.50
N ILE A 154 -7.80 -5.91 -3.70
CA ILE A 154 -7.87 -6.79 -4.86
C ILE A 154 -6.97 -6.23 -5.96
N ASP A 155 -5.83 -6.84 -6.15
CA ASP A 155 -4.86 -6.49 -7.18
C ASP A 155 -4.80 -7.53 -8.31
N ALA A 156 -3.87 -7.36 -9.23
CA ALA A 156 -3.66 -8.30 -10.34
C ALA A 156 -3.17 -9.68 -9.86
N TYR A 157 -2.39 -9.73 -8.77
CA TYR A 157 -1.89 -10.98 -8.19
C TYR A 157 -3.03 -11.76 -7.53
N SER A 158 -3.85 -11.09 -6.73
CA SER A 158 -5.05 -11.69 -6.13
C SER A 158 -5.92 -12.38 -7.17
N ARG A 159 -6.20 -11.69 -8.29
CA ARG A 159 -6.99 -12.24 -9.40
C ARG A 159 -6.32 -13.43 -10.04
N ARG A 160 -5.00 -13.41 -10.24
CA ARG A 160 -4.23 -14.51 -10.81
C ARG A 160 -4.32 -15.75 -9.93
N VAL A 161 -4.06 -15.60 -8.62
CA VAL A 161 -4.13 -16.69 -7.68
C VAL A 161 -5.54 -17.28 -7.62
N PHE A 162 -6.59 -16.45 -7.54
CA PHE A 162 -7.97 -16.95 -7.55
C PHE A 162 -8.29 -17.73 -8.82
N LYS A 163 -7.82 -17.29 -9.98
CA LYS A 163 -7.96 -18.01 -11.24
C LYS A 163 -7.25 -19.36 -11.22
N GLU A 164 -5.99 -19.41 -10.78
CA GLU A 164 -5.16 -20.61 -10.73
C GLU A 164 -5.74 -21.66 -9.75
N TYR A 165 -6.33 -21.21 -8.64
CA TYR A 165 -7.03 -22.09 -7.70
C TYR A 165 -8.46 -22.44 -8.11
N GLY A 166 -8.92 -22.04 -9.30
CA GLY A 166 -10.20 -22.44 -9.87
C GLY A 166 -11.43 -21.71 -9.33
N TYR A 167 -11.26 -20.57 -8.67
CA TYR A 167 -12.39 -19.75 -8.21
C TYR A 167 -13.08 -19.08 -9.39
N SER A 168 -14.36 -19.40 -9.64
CA SER A 168 -15.11 -18.89 -10.79
C SER A 168 -15.36 -17.38 -10.79
N TYR A 169 -15.22 -16.73 -9.65
CA TYR A 169 -15.47 -15.30 -9.45
C TYR A 169 -14.22 -14.41 -9.59
N TRP A 170 -13.07 -14.94 -10.01
CA TRP A 170 -11.79 -14.22 -10.09
C TRP A 170 -11.83 -12.93 -10.93
N ASN A 171 -12.71 -12.85 -11.92
CA ASN A 171 -12.83 -11.72 -12.84
C ASN A 171 -14.01 -10.79 -12.58
N LEU A 172 -14.71 -10.97 -11.47
CA LEU A 172 -15.79 -10.05 -11.06
C LEU A 172 -15.31 -8.60 -10.94
N PRO A 173 -16.18 -7.60 -11.02
CA PRO A 173 -15.88 -6.23 -10.67
C PRO A 173 -15.18 -6.11 -9.31
N TYR A 174 -14.30 -5.12 -9.17
CA TYR A 174 -13.45 -4.97 -7.98
C TYR A 174 -14.22 -5.06 -6.66
N ASP A 175 -15.28 -4.25 -6.51
CA ASP A 175 -16.03 -4.19 -5.25
C ASP A 175 -16.80 -5.48 -4.95
N GLU A 176 -17.28 -6.19 -5.98
CA GLU A 176 -17.93 -7.48 -5.80
C GLU A 176 -16.96 -8.53 -5.31
N LEU A 177 -15.78 -8.62 -5.95
CA LEU A 177 -14.73 -9.55 -5.52
C LEU A 177 -14.20 -9.24 -4.12
N ARG A 178 -14.01 -7.95 -3.81
CA ARG A 178 -13.65 -7.47 -2.47
C ARG A 178 -14.67 -7.92 -1.43
N ALA A 179 -15.96 -7.70 -1.68
CA ALA A 179 -17.02 -8.08 -0.76
C ALA A 179 -17.10 -9.60 -0.51
N ILE A 180 -16.83 -10.43 -1.54
CA ILE A 180 -16.72 -11.88 -1.38
C ILE A 180 -15.57 -12.25 -0.45
N CYS A 181 -14.40 -11.62 -0.63
CA CYS A 181 -13.23 -11.86 0.19
C CYS A 181 -13.49 -11.46 1.66
N GLU A 182 -14.00 -10.25 1.89
CA GLU A 182 -14.30 -9.74 3.23
C GLU A 182 -15.34 -10.62 3.95
N LYS A 183 -16.41 -11.01 3.28
CA LYS A 183 -17.43 -11.92 3.86
C LYS A 183 -16.88 -13.30 4.19
N SER A 184 -15.86 -13.75 3.47
CA SER A 184 -15.26 -15.08 3.65
C SER A 184 -14.21 -15.14 4.76
N MET A 185 -13.64 -14.00 5.14
CA MET A 185 -12.56 -13.90 6.11
C MET A 185 -13.05 -13.41 7.47
N PRO A 186 -12.28 -13.60 8.56
CA PRO A 186 -12.56 -12.93 9.82
C PRO A 186 -12.56 -11.40 9.67
N GLU A 187 -13.36 -10.72 10.47
CA GLU A 187 -13.37 -9.26 10.55
C GLU A 187 -12.16 -8.78 11.40
N ASP A 188 -10.97 -8.91 10.81
CA ASP A 188 -9.69 -8.56 11.42
C ASP A 188 -8.73 -8.09 10.33
N TYR A 189 -8.35 -6.81 10.38
CA TYR A 189 -7.45 -6.19 9.40
C TYR A 189 -6.11 -6.94 9.28
N ARG A 190 -5.60 -7.52 10.37
CA ARG A 190 -4.34 -8.28 10.38
C ARG A 190 -4.43 -9.52 9.49
N VAL A 191 -5.58 -10.19 9.52
CA VAL A 191 -5.84 -11.35 8.65
C VAL A 191 -5.95 -10.91 7.18
N LEU A 192 -6.56 -9.76 6.91
CA LEU A 192 -6.67 -9.23 5.54
C LEU A 192 -5.32 -8.74 5.01
N GLN A 193 -4.50 -8.07 5.85
CA GLN A 193 -3.12 -7.70 5.50
C GLN A 193 -2.30 -8.93 5.11
N GLU A 194 -2.31 -9.96 5.97
CA GLU A 194 -1.56 -11.18 5.73
C GLU A 194 -2.10 -11.96 4.51
N PHE A 195 -3.42 -12.02 4.34
CA PHE A 195 -4.00 -12.70 3.18
C PHE A 195 -3.63 -12.01 1.86
N HIS A 196 -3.73 -10.68 1.80
CA HIS A 196 -3.29 -9.93 0.63
C HIS A 196 -1.80 -10.15 0.36
N ALA A 197 -0.94 -10.05 1.36
CA ALA A 197 0.50 -10.27 1.22
C ALA A 197 0.83 -11.68 0.69
N LEU A 198 0.15 -12.71 1.18
CA LEU A 198 0.30 -14.10 0.72
C LEU A 198 -0.21 -14.33 -0.71
N LEU A 199 -1.14 -13.53 -1.21
CA LEU A 199 -1.58 -13.59 -2.61
C LEU A 199 -0.55 -12.98 -3.56
N VAL A 200 0.37 -12.15 -3.05
CA VAL A 200 1.45 -11.50 -3.81
C VAL A 200 2.77 -12.29 -3.74
N ALA A 201 2.97 -13.12 -2.71
CA ALA A 201 4.17 -13.95 -2.48
C ALA A 201 4.33 -15.11 -3.55
#